data_c2550f56ff82a53a6e80201bd24a2ff4
#
_entry.id   c2550f56ff82a53a6e80201bd24a2ff4
#
_cell.length_a   1.000
_cell.length_b   1.000
_cell.length_c   1.000
_cell.angle_alpha   90.00
_cell.angle_beta   90.00
_cell.angle_gamma   90.00
#
_symmetry.space_group_name_H-M   'P 1'
#
loop_
_entity.id
_entity.type
_entity.pdbx_description
1 polymer ?
#
loop_
_entity_poly.entity_id
_entity_poly.type
_entity_poly.pdbx_seq_one_letter_code
_entity_poly.pdbx_strand_id
1 'polypeptide(L)'
;MYKDIDLTEYELVKIDSINIENNIDGKLFYDIEVEDDNTFYIVDDKKDMYLTHNCDGYHIKGLIINLFETFWPELLKLNFIYEFVTPFMIASQSKRKKMFYKMNEYLKWLEATPTSSSYKIKYYKGLGTLGPQLGKELFKDLDKHLIPFHYGNEKKTTDMIDLAFNKKRQDDRKEWLSNYKLNNKWDKFAQKTTYESFMNNEFIDFSMDDNIRSIPSVVDGLKPSQRKILFTLNKLNKGEMNVGELFGHVKAHAEYHHGPLSLEQGIISMAQDYVGANNISLLQPNGSFGTRISGGKDSSAPRYIYTELRDITNSIFMKEDRDILDYLEVDGKKVEPEYYVPIVPQILINGTEGIGTGWSTKVPMFNIEDLIDYIDKKLDGKKRRAPILPYFEKFTGEVYYDEEKDNCVTRGILKKINDSSVHIIELPINVWNDNYYAFLETLIDKKVIKSYQKYCTDVKVDIRIKMFKEILGPLEEEELYEIFELESTINMSNMHLFDATGKIKKYNTPTEIIDDFYDVRLEYYEKRRQYLIMKLEERKIRLGNIGKFINLIIKDQIKINNVPIVKIEKQLVANKIEMLNDSFSYLLNIPIYKLSKDELDKLKAEYTSIKEQLQELNTTTPH
;
A
#
# COMPACT_ATOMS: atom_id res chain seq x y z
N MET A 1 -23.42 37.32 11.84
CA MET A 1 -23.89 36.01 11.45
C MET A 1 -22.77 34.98 11.65
N TYR A 2 -22.15 34.95 12.86
CA TYR A 2 -21.02 34.10 13.26
C TYR A 2 -21.22 33.55 14.68
N LYS A 3 -22.47 33.15 15.02
CA LYS A 3 -22.78 32.78 16.41
C LYS A 3 -22.90 31.28 16.67
N ASP A 4 -22.75 30.43 15.65
CA ASP A 4 -23.01 28.99 15.79
C ASP A 4 -21.88 28.09 15.22
N ILE A 5 -20.64 28.60 15.12
CA ILE A 5 -19.50 27.71 14.89
C ILE A 5 -18.93 27.35 16.26
N ASP A 6 -19.16 26.15 16.69
CA ASP A 6 -18.53 25.58 17.88
C ASP A 6 -17.03 25.38 17.61
N LEU A 7 -16.20 26.29 18.07
CA LEU A 7 -14.76 26.25 17.91
C LEU A 7 -14.07 25.30 18.92
N THR A 8 -14.83 24.59 19.73
CA THR A 8 -14.27 23.68 20.74
C THR A 8 -13.70 22.37 20.13
N GLU A 9 -13.97 22.08 18.86
CA GLU A 9 -13.38 20.94 18.13
C GLU A 9 -12.12 21.28 17.33
N TYR A 10 -11.65 22.55 17.35
CA TYR A 10 -10.45 22.95 16.62
C TYR A 10 -9.33 23.31 17.60
N GLU A 11 -8.22 22.58 17.54
CA GLU A 11 -7.00 22.96 18.25
C GLU A 11 -6.39 24.21 17.60
N LEU A 12 -6.18 25.25 18.40
CA LEU A 12 -5.41 26.42 18.00
C LEU A 12 -3.92 26.03 18.00
N VAL A 13 -3.37 25.74 16.82
CA VAL A 13 -1.95 25.44 16.67
C VAL A 13 -1.14 26.75 16.72
N LYS A 14 -0.10 26.75 17.54
CA LYS A 14 0.84 27.90 17.64
C LYS A 14 1.75 27.87 16.41
N ILE A 15 1.82 28.99 15.70
CA ILE A 15 2.75 29.18 14.58
C ILE A 15 4.15 29.39 15.15
N ASP A 16 5.07 28.47 14.89
CA ASP A 16 6.44 28.52 15.41
C ASP A 16 7.39 29.37 14.54
N SER A 17 7.13 29.50 13.24
CA SER A 17 7.90 30.40 12.36
C SER A 17 7.10 30.87 11.15
N ILE A 18 7.38 32.05 10.67
CA ILE A 18 6.87 32.61 9.41
C ILE A 18 8.06 33.03 8.56
N ASN A 19 8.23 32.40 7.41
CA ASN A 19 9.24 32.79 6.43
C ASN A 19 8.63 33.83 5.49
N ILE A 20 9.28 34.99 5.39
CA ILE A 20 8.83 36.09 4.53
C ILE A 20 9.81 36.23 3.38
N GLU A 21 9.37 35.94 2.15
CA GLU A 21 10.14 36.21 0.95
C GLU A 21 9.53 37.37 0.16
N ASN A 22 10.35 38.35 -0.16
CA ASN A 22 9.96 39.49 -1.00
C ASN A 22 9.98 39.11 -2.48
N ASN A 23 8.85 39.24 -3.14
CA ASN A 23 8.74 39.08 -4.58
C ASN A 23 9.11 40.40 -5.32
N ILE A 24 9.34 40.30 -6.63
CA ILE A 24 9.75 41.38 -7.54
C ILE A 24 8.73 42.53 -7.60
N ASP A 25 7.44 42.27 -7.25
CA ASP A 25 6.35 43.27 -7.26
C ASP A 25 5.98 43.76 -5.87
N GLY A 26 6.76 43.49 -4.82
CA GLY A 26 6.53 43.96 -3.47
C GLY A 26 5.34 43.32 -2.74
N LYS A 27 4.78 42.24 -3.27
CA LYS A 27 3.76 41.45 -2.57
C LYS A 27 4.43 40.45 -1.63
N LEU A 28 3.92 40.34 -0.42
CA LEU A 28 4.38 39.40 0.58
C LEU A 28 3.70 38.06 0.33
N PHE A 29 4.48 36.99 0.26
CA PHE A 29 3.99 35.61 0.27
C PHE A 29 4.40 34.97 1.59
N TYR A 30 3.48 34.25 2.20
CA TYR A 30 3.69 33.54 3.44
C TYR A 30 3.66 32.05 3.15
N ASP A 31 4.65 31.31 3.65
CA ASP A 31 4.65 29.86 3.71
C ASP A 31 4.57 29.45 5.19
N ILE A 32 3.58 28.65 5.53
CA ILE A 32 3.35 28.18 6.89
C ILE A 32 3.39 26.65 6.86
N GLU A 33 4.29 26.06 7.62
CA GLU A 33 4.39 24.62 7.82
C GLU A 33 3.62 24.25 9.08
N VAL A 34 2.64 23.35 8.97
CA VAL A 34 1.86 22.80 10.09
C VAL A 34 2.31 21.36 10.30
N GLU A 35 2.66 21.01 11.52
CA GLU A 35 3.42 19.80 11.87
C GLU A 35 2.68 18.50 11.54
N ASP A 36 1.35 18.45 11.58
CA ASP A 36 0.57 17.23 11.40
C ASP A 36 -0.37 17.22 10.18
N ASP A 37 -0.64 18.37 9.58
CA ASP A 37 -1.66 18.47 8.55
C ASP A 37 -1.28 19.56 7.53
N ASN A 38 -0.45 19.26 6.60
CA ASN A 38 0.11 20.19 5.60
C ASN A 38 -0.91 21.10 4.86
N THR A 39 -2.04 21.42 5.48
CA THR A 39 -3.11 22.28 4.97
C THR A 39 -3.43 23.43 5.90
N PHE A 40 -3.42 24.65 5.40
CA PHE A 40 -3.80 25.84 6.15
C PHE A 40 -4.43 26.91 5.27
N TYR A 41 -5.21 27.79 5.88
CA TYR A 41 -5.82 28.93 5.22
C TYR A 41 -5.05 30.19 5.56
N ILE A 42 -4.68 30.97 4.55
CA ILE A 42 -4.16 32.32 4.72
C ILE A 42 -5.30 33.30 4.43
N VAL A 43 -5.52 34.21 5.34
CA VAL A 43 -6.45 35.32 5.15
C VAL A 43 -5.62 36.58 5.05
N ASP A 44 -5.68 37.30 3.93
CA ASP A 44 -5.01 38.59 3.78
C ASP A 44 -5.78 39.71 4.49
N ASP A 45 -5.18 40.89 4.50
CA ASP A 45 -5.76 42.10 5.11
C ASP A 45 -7.06 42.57 4.42
N LYS A 46 -7.37 42.08 3.23
CA LYS A 46 -8.65 42.29 2.53
C LYS A 46 -9.70 41.23 2.84
N LYS A 47 -9.38 40.26 3.72
CA LYS A 47 -10.19 39.06 4.03
C LYS A 47 -10.37 38.10 2.87
N ASP A 48 -9.48 38.13 1.88
CA ASP A 48 -9.41 37.12 0.86
C ASP A 48 -8.75 35.86 1.46
N MET A 49 -9.34 34.70 1.20
CA MET A 49 -8.93 33.43 1.77
C MET A 49 -8.16 32.62 0.73
N TYR A 50 -6.93 32.27 1.04
CA TYR A 50 -6.06 31.47 0.17
C TYR A 50 -5.76 30.13 0.84
N LEU A 51 -5.98 29.02 0.12
CA LEU A 51 -5.56 27.71 0.58
C LEU A 51 -4.25 27.35 -0.09
N THR A 52 -3.26 27.01 0.72
CA THR A 52 -1.98 26.54 0.21
C THR A 52 -1.55 25.26 0.92
N HIS A 53 -0.91 24.33 0.18
CA HIS A 53 -0.40 23.13 0.78
C HIS A 53 0.25 22.16 -0.19
N ASN A 54 0.70 21.00 0.33
CA ASN A 54 1.54 20.01 -0.31
C ASN A 54 0.86 18.65 -0.59
N CYS A 55 -0.43 18.63 -0.95
CA CYS A 55 -1.21 17.44 -1.22
C CYS A 55 -1.57 17.28 -2.71
N ASP A 56 -2.23 16.20 -3.11
CA ASP A 56 -2.76 16.04 -4.47
C ASP A 56 -3.66 17.22 -4.83
N GLY A 57 -3.21 18.06 -5.74
CA GLY A 57 -3.87 19.32 -6.09
C GLY A 57 -5.34 19.17 -6.51
N TYR A 58 -5.74 17.99 -6.96
CA TYR A 58 -7.12 17.70 -7.34
C TYR A 58 -8.05 17.57 -6.14
N HIS A 59 -7.60 16.95 -5.06
CA HIS A 59 -8.37 16.85 -3.83
C HIS A 59 -8.66 18.24 -3.25
N ILE A 60 -7.63 19.07 -3.15
CA ILE A 60 -7.78 20.42 -2.57
C ILE A 60 -8.63 21.32 -3.45
N LYS A 61 -8.45 21.28 -4.77
CA LYS A 61 -9.39 21.95 -5.68
C LYS A 61 -10.84 21.54 -5.40
N GLY A 62 -11.09 20.24 -5.23
CA GLY A 62 -12.40 19.73 -4.87
C GLY A 62 -12.91 20.26 -3.54
N LEU A 63 -12.08 20.26 -2.48
CA LEU A 63 -12.44 20.78 -1.16
C LEU A 63 -12.74 22.28 -1.19
N ILE A 64 -11.93 23.07 -1.92
CA ILE A 64 -12.17 24.51 -2.11
C ILE A 64 -13.49 24.73 -2.84
N ILE A 65 -13.75 24.01 -3.92
CA ILE A 65 -15.00 24.12 -4.67
C ILE A 65 -16.19 23.80 -3.76
N ASN A 66 -16.10 22.72 -2.97
CA ASN A 66 -17.15 22.34 -2.03
C ASN A 66 -17.35 23.38 -0.91
N LEU A 67 -16.25 23.98 -0.41
CA LEU A 67 -16.32 25.07 0.56
C LEU A 67 -17.12 26.25 0.02
N PHE A 68 -16.80 26.70 -1.20
CA PHE A 68 -17.54 27.81 -1.84
C PHE A 68 -18.97 27.43 -2.16
N GLU A 69 -19.26 26.23 -2.64
CA GLU A 69 -20.65 25.78 -2.90
C GLU A 69 -21.46 25.74 -1.60
N THR A 70 -20.84 25.36 -0.47
CA THR A 70 -21.51 25.28 0.83
C THR A 70 -21.82 26.66 1.42
N PHE A 71 -20.87 27.60 1.37
CA PHE A 71 -20.98 28.87 2.08
C PHE A 71 -21.29 30.06 1.17
N TRP A 72 -20.88 30.03 -0.11
CA TRP A 72 -20.99 31.15 -1.03
C TRP A 72 -21.25 30.69 -2.48
N PRO A 73 -22.32 29.91 -2.77
CA PRO A 73 -22.57 29.34 -4.10
C PRO A 73 -22.67 30.39 -5.21
N GLU A 74 -23.09 31.60 -4.88
CA GLU A 74 -23.17 32.69 -5.85
C GLU A 74 -21.81 33.13 -6.39
N LEU A 75 -20.71 32.97 -5.62
CA LEU A 75 -19.36 33.25 -6.10
C LEU A 75 -18.93 32.28 -7.20
N LEU A 76 -19.31 31.01 -7.09
CA LEU A 76 -19.02 30.02 -8.14
C LEU A 76 -19.71 30.40 -9.47
N LYS A 77 -20.92 30.98 -9.42
CA LYS A 77 -21.67 31.43 -10.59
C LYS A 77 -21.01 32.62 -11.28
N LEU A 78 -20.21 33.41 -10.54
CA LEU A 78 -19.50 34.58 -11.05
C LEU A 78 -18.13 34.26 -11.68
N ASN A 79 -17.78 32.97 -11.90
CA ASN A 79 -16.47 32.53 -12.37
C ASN A 79 -15.33 33.05 -11.48
N PHE A 80 -15.53 33.01 -10.17
CA PHE A 80 -14.60 33.56 -9.18
C PHE A 80 -13.33 32.71 -9.03
N ILE A 81 -13.41 31.41 -9.26
CA ILE A 81 -12.30 30.47 -9.11
C ILE A 81 -11.59 30.28 -10.45
N TYR A 82 -10.24 30.32 -10.39
CA TYR A 82 -9.36 30.03 -11.51
C TYR A 82 -8.44 28.88 -11.16
N GLU A 83 -8.17 28.02 -12.13
CA GLU A 83 -7.11 27.02 -12.05
C GLU A 83 -5.84 27.57 -12.67
N PHE A 84 -4.70 27.46 -11.96
CA PHE A 84 -3.38 27.69 -12.53
C PHE A 84 -2.80 26.37 -13.04
N VAL A 85 -2.83 26.16 -14.36
CA VAL A 85 -2.39 24.92 -15.00
C VAL A 85 -0.89 24.89 -15.18
N THR A 86 -0.23 23.89 -14.60
CA THR A 86 1.22 23.66 -14.73
C THR A 86 1.52 22.38 -15.51
N PRO A 87 2.66 22.30 -16.19
CA PRO A 87 3.06 21.07 -16.87
C PRO A 87 3.32 19.96 -15.85
N PHE A 88 2.77 18.77 -16.09
CA PHE A 88 3.06 17.61 -15.24
C PHE A 88 4.36 16.91 -15.63
N MET A 89 4.84 17.10 -16.86
CA MET A 89 6.07 16.52 -17.37
C MET A 89 6.81 17.45 -18.32
N ILE A 90 8.14 17.45 -18.24
CA ILE A 90 9.01 18.24 -19.11
C ILE A 90 10.11 17.34 -19.66
N ALA A 91 10.20 17.26 -20.99
CA ALA A 91 11.33 16.66 -21.70
C ALA A 91 12.34 17.73 -22.07
N SER A 92 13.59 17.57 -21.64
CA SER A 92 14.68 18.52 -21.90
C SER A 92 15.89 17.84 -22.53
N GLN A 93 16.43 18.49 -23.59
CA GLN A 93 17.63 18.06 -24.27
C GLN A 93 18.44 19.29 -24.65
N SER A 94 19.59 19.52 -24.02
CA SER A 94 20.40 20.72 -24.21
C SER A 94 19.57 22.01 -24.03
N LYS A 95 19.37 22.81 -25.10
CA LYS A 95 18.53 24.02 -25.09
C LYS A 95 17.09 23.77 -25.49
N ARG A 96 16.74 22.55 -25.91
CA ARG A 96 15.35 22.18 -26.30
C ARG A 96 14.59 21.72 -25.09
N LYS A 97 13.36 22.24 -24.92
CA LYS A 97 12.48 21.93 -23.82
C LYS A 97 11.07 21.75 -24.38
N LYS A 98 10.39 20.68 -23.98
CA LYS A 98 9.00 20.44 -24.33
C LYS A 98 8.22 20.14 -23.05
N MET A 99 7.16 20.89 -22.84
CA MET A 99 6.26 20.77 -21.72
C MET A 99 5.05 19.94 -22.14
N PHE A 100 4.61 19.06 -21.24
CA PHE A 100 3.40 18.23 -21.43
C PHE A 100 2.46 18.49 -20.27
N TYR A 101 1.22 18.64 -20.60
CA TYR A 101 0.15 18.91 -19.66
C TYR A 101 -0.84 17.73 -19.56
N LYS A 102 -0.65 16.70 -20.43
CA LYS A 102 -1.41 15.45 -20.47
C LYS A 102 -0.50 14.27 -20.78
N MET A 103 -0.81 13.13 -20.17
CA MET A 103 -0.10 11.87 -20.43
C MET A 103 -0.19 11.46 -21.91
N ASN A 104 -1.36 11.61 -22.53
CA ASN A 104 -1.55 11.28 -23.94
C ASN A 104 -0.70 12.13 -24.90
N GLU A 105 -0.43 13.40 -24.59
CA GLU A 105 0.48 14.23 -25.38
C GLU A 105 1.93 13.72 -25.29
N TYR A 106 2.32 13.31 -24.09
CA TYR A 106 3.64 12.73 -23.86
C TYR A 106 3.81 11.39 -24.57
N LEU A 107 2.85 10.48 -24.47
CA LEU A 107 2.86 9.19 -25.15
C LEU A 107 2.92 9.34 -26.67
N LYS A 108 2.09 10.20 -27.27
CA LYS A 108 2.14 10.49 -28.69
C LYS A 108 3.49 11.10 -29.13
N TRP A 109 4.07 11.92 -28.27
CA TRP A 109 5.39 12.47 -28.55
C TRP A 109 6.49 11.40 -28.48
N LEU A 110 6.41 10.45 -27.54
CA LEU A 110 7.32 9.31 -27.45
C LEU A 110 7.28 8.47 -28.74
N GLU A 111 6.08 8.14 -29.21
CA GLU A 111 5.88 7.37 -30.44
C GLU A 111 6.41 8.11 -31.69
N ALA A 112 6.18 9.43 -31.75
CA ALA A 112 6.58 10.26 -32.86
C ALA A 112 8.06 10.69 -32.84
N THR A 113 8.78 10.45 -31.77
CA THR A 113 10.15 10.93 -31.56
C THR A 113 11.13 9.77 -31.34
N PRO A 114 11.74 9.19 -32.40
CA PRO A 114 12.70 8.08 -32.26
C PRO A 114 13.89 8.38 -31.35
N THR A 115 14.22 9.66 -31.16
CA THR A 115 15.32 10.13 -30.29
C THR A 115 14.86 10.49 -28.88
N SER A 116 13.67 10.11 -28.49
CA SER A 116 13.10 10.42 -27.16
C SER A 116 13.98 9.98 -25.98
N SER A 117 14.71 8.86 -26.12
CA SER A 117 15.65 8.36 -25.12
C SER A 117 16.83 9.32 -24.82
N SER A 118 17.12 10.27 -25.71
CA SER A 118 18.15 11.29 -25.50
C SER A 118 17.67 12.51 -24.71
N TYR A 119 16.38 12.60 -24.42
CA TYR A 119 15.79 13.65 -23.58
C TYR A 119 15.80 13.24 -22.11
N LYS A 120 16.16 14.19 -21.25
CA LYS A 120 15.97 14.05 -19.81
C LYS A 120 14.51 14.38 -19.49
N ILE A 121 13.77 13.38 -19.01
CA ILE A 121 12.40 13.55 -18.59
C ILE A 121 12.36 13.92 -17.11
N LYS A 122 11.55 14.91 -16.74
CA LYS A 122 11.30 15.29 -15.35
C LYS A 122 9.80 15.40 -15.12
N TYR A 123 9.32 14.69 -14.12
CA TYR A 123 7.94 14.72 -13.67
C TYR A 123 7.72 15.81 -12.60
N TYR A 124 6.58 16.51 -12.67
CA TYR A 124 6.21 17.57 -11.74
C TYR A 124 4.84 17.28 -11.15
N LYS A 125 4.76 17.12 -9.82
CA LYS A 125 3.52 16.78 -9.11
C LYS A 125 2.73 18.00 -8.62
N GLY A 126 3.30 19.20 -8.69
CA GLY A 126 2.66 20.43 -8.22
C GLY A 126 3.64 21.61 -8.22
N LEU A 127 3.16 22.76 -7.74
CA LEU A 127 3.90 24.04 -7.75
C LEU A 127 5.22 23.97 -6.97
N GLY A 128 5.26 23.27 -5.85
CA GLY A 128 6.45 23.13 -5.01
C GLY A 128 7.66 22.48 -5.66
N THR A 129 7.48 21.78 -6.80
CA THR A 129 8.58 21.18 -7.56
C THR A 129 9.10 22.09 -8.68
N LEU A 130 8.46 23.24 -8.90
CA LEU A 130 8.84 24.21 -9.95
C LEU A 130 10.02 25.03 -9.47
N GLY A 131 11.15 24.93 -10.17
CA GLY A 131 12.27 25.82 -9.91
C GLY A 131 11.97 27.28 -10.33
N PRO A 132 12.66 28.28 -9.77
CA PRO A 132 12.38 29.70 -10.01
C PRO A 132 12.36 30.11 -11.49
N GLN A 133 13.20 29.51 -12.31
CA GLN A 133 13.23 29.79 -13.75
C GLN A 133 11.96 29.32 -14.48
N LEU A 134 11.46 28.13 -14.16
CA LEU A 134 10.24 27.60 -14.73
C LEU A 134 9.03 28.39 -14.25
N GLY A 135 8.99 28.75 -12.96
CA GLY A 135 7.97 29.65 -12.42
C GLY A 135 7.91 30.95 -13.20
N LYS A 136 9.04 31.65 -13.37
CA LYS A 136 9.11 32.88 -14.18
C LYS A 136 8.63 32.70 -15.63
N GLU A 137 8.91 31.55 -16.23
CA GLU A 137 8.47 31.21 -17.59
C GLU A 137 6.95 31.06 -17.68
N LEU A 138 6.33 30.36 -16.70
CA LEU A 138 4.88 30.17 -16.64
C LEU A 138 4.15 31.49 -16.32
N PHE A 139 4.68 32.29 -15.41
CA PHE A 139 4.10 33.59 -15.06
C PHE A 139 4.23 34.65 -16.14
N LYS A 140 5.12 34.50 -17.13
CA LYS A 140 5.19 35.42 -18.28
C LYS A 140 4.00 35.28 -19.23
N ASP A 141 3.35 34.11 -19.22
CA ASP A 141 2.19 33.81 -20.08
C ASP A 141 1.01 33.39 -19.19
N LEU A 142 0.74 34.22 -18.18
CA LEU A 142 -0.23 33.94 -17.11
C LEU A 142 -1.63 33.65 -17.67
N ASP A 143 -2.07 34.45 -18.65
CA ASP A 143 -3.38 34.30 -19.26
C ASP A 143 -3.60 32.94 -19.91
N LYS A 144 -2.53 32.31 -20.36
CA LYS A 144 -2.59 30.95 -20.95
C LYS A 144 -2.74 29.88 -19.87
N HIS A 145 -2.21 30.14 -18.68
CA HIS A 145 -2.16 29.20 -17.58
C HIS A 145 -3.29 29.37 -16.56
N LEU A 146 -3.96 30.54 -16.56
CA LEU A 146 -5.12 30.81 -15.71
C LEU A 146 -6.41 30.44 -16.44
N ILE A 147 -7.01 29.34 -16.05
CA ILE A 147 -8.25 28.83 -16.65
C ILE A 147 -9.41 29.08 -15.69
N PRO A 148 -10.41 29.91 -16.06
CA PRO A 148 -11.56 30.15 -15.23
C PRO A 148 -12.46 28.92 -15.14
N PHE A 149 -12.97 28.65 -13.94
CA PHE A 149 -14.07 27.71 -13.77
C PHE A 149 -15.40 28.37 -14.10
N HIS A 150 -16.20 27.67 -14.89
CA HIS A 150 -17.55 28.08 -15.24
C HIS A 150 -18.59 27.19 -14.56
N TYR A 151 -19.64 27.82 -14.01
CA TYR A 151 -20.68 27.07 -13.32
C TYR A 151 -21.45 26.14 -14.25
N GLY A 152 -21.60 26.50 -15.53
CA GLY A 152 -22.28 25.68 -16.53
C GLY A 152 -23.78 25.52 -16.25
N ASN A 153 -24.26 24.26 -16.29
CA ASN A 153 -25.65 23.96 -15.95
C ASN A 153 -25.79 23.86 -14.43
N GLU A 154 -26.56 24.77 -13.82
CA GLU A 154 -26.71 24.89 -12.37
C GLU A 154 -27.09 23.57 -11.70
N LYS A 155 -28.14 22.92 -12.19
CA LYS A 155 -28.61 21.66 -11.59
C LYS A 155 -27.55 20.56 -11.64
N LYS A 156 -26.83 20.44 -12.76
CA LYS A 156 -25.78 19.42 -12.91
C LYS A 156 -24.55 19.73 -12.04
N THR A 157 -24.15 20.98 -11.96
CA THR A 157 -22.99 21.39 -11.19
C THR A 157 -23.21 21.14 -9.69
N THR A 158 -24.35 21.63 -9.15
CA THR A 158 -24.72 21.37 -7.74
C THR A 158 -24.85 19.88 -7.47
N ASP A 159 -25.51 19.11 -8.35
CA ASP A 159 -25.65 17.67 -8.17
C ASP A 159 -24.30 16.94 -8.16
N MET A 160 -23.36 17.33 -9.02
CA MET A 160 -22.02 16.71 -9.07
C MET A 160 -21.16 17.04 -7.85
N ILE A 161 -21.22 18.28 -7.36
CA ILE A 161 -20.50 18.66 -6.13
C ILE A 161 -21.12 17.92 -4.93
N ASP A 162 -22.44 17.90 -4.84
CA ASP A 162 -23.17 17.15 -3.81
C ASP A 162 -22.87 15.65 -3.88
N LEU A 163 -22.84 15.04 -5.06
CA LEU A 163 -22.44 13.63 -5.24
C LEU A 163 -21.03 13.37 -4.70
N ALA A 164 -20.09 14.27 -4.96
CA ALA A 164 -18.71 14.09 -4.55
C ALA A 164 -18.53 14.15 -3.02
N PHE A 165 -19.25 15.04 -2.31
CA PHE A 165 -18.97 15.38 -0.91
C PHE A 165 -20.08 15.03 0.08
N ASN A 166 -21.33 14.85 -0.37
CA ASN A 166 -22.44 14.60 0.56
C ASN A 166 -22.34 13.20 1.19
N LYS A 167 -22.28 13.16 2.53
CA LYS A 167 -22.21 11.92 3.31
C LYS A 167 -23.38 10.97 3.03
N LYS A 168 -24.57 11.48 2.68
CA LYS A 168 -25.76 10.68 2.43
C LYS A 168 -25.76 10.01 1.04
N ARG A 169 -24.88 10.42 0.14
CA ARG A 169 -24.81 9.90 -1.25
C ARG A 169 -23.66 8.91 -1.46
N GLN A 170 -23.36 8.10 -0.46
CA GLN A 170 -22.25 7.14 -0.54
C GLN A 170 -22.46 6.09 -1.65
N ASP A 171 -23.67 5.58 -1.82
CA ASP A 171 -23.94 4.54 -2.83
C ASP A 171 -23.94 5.11 -4.25
N ASP A 172 -24.49 6.31 -4.46
CA ASP A 172 -24.40 7.02 -5.74
C ASP A 172 -22.92 7.26 -6.12
N ARG A 173 -22.09 7.60 -5.14
CA ARG A 173 -20.65 7.80 -5.35
C ARG A 173 -19.94 6.52 -5.74
N LYS A 174 -20.29 5.38 -5.14
CA LYS A 174 -19.77 4.07 -5.55
C LYS A 174 -20.11 3.74 -6.99
N GLU A 175 -21.37 4.00 -7.40
CA GLU A 175 -21.80 3.80 -8.77
C GLU A 175 -21.03 4.71 -9.74
N TRP A 176 -20.88 5.99 -9.40
CA TRP A 176 -20.11 6.95 -10.19
C TRP A 176 -18.65 6.49 -10.39
N LEU A 177 -17.98 6.09 -9.33
CA LEU A 177 -16.60 5.60 -9.37
C LEU A 177 -16.48 4.25 -10.10
N SER A 178 -17.44 3.33 -9.93
CA SER A 178 -17.45 2.03 -10.63
C SER A 178 -17.60 2.17 -12.15
N ASN A 179 -18.22 3.25 -12.61
CA ASN A 179 -18.37 3.59 -14.02
C ASN A 179 -17.18 4.39 -14.59
N TYR A 180 -16.14 4.60 -13.77
CA TYR A 180 -14.93 5.31 -14.19
C TYR A 180 -14.27 4.67 -15.40
N LYS A 181 -13.98 5.50 -16.39
CA LYS A 181 -13.16 5.13 -17.55
C LYS A 181 -12.16 6.25 -17.77
N LEU A 182 -10.88 5.89 -17.81
CA LEU A 182 -9.82 6.87 -18.07
C LEU A 182 -10.15 7.70 -19.32
N ASN A 183 -10.39 8.99 -19.13
CA ASN A 183 -10.78 9.90 -20.20
C ASN A 183 -9.54 10.54 -20.85
N ASN A 184 -8.95 9.84 -21.80
CA ASN A 184 -7.79 10.32 -22.56
C ASN A 184 -8.07 11.50 -23.50
N LYS A 185 -9.34 11.92 -23.65
CA LYS A 185 -9.75 13.00 -24.55
C LYS A 185 -9.96 14.35 -23.85
N TRP A 186 -9.99 14.36 -22.52
CA TRP A 186 -10.21 15.58 -21.77
C TRP A 186 -9.10 16.62 -21.98
N ASP A 187 -9.47 17.89 -22.24
CA ASP A 187 -8.53 18.98 -22.55
C ASP A 187 -8.40 19.98 -21.42
N LYS A 188 -7.28 19.95 -20.69
CA LYS A 188 -6.95 20.89 -19.61
C LYS A 188 -6.84 22.35 -20.08
N PHE A 189 -6.53 22.58 -21.37
CA PHE A 189 -6.44 23.90 -21.99
C PHE A 189 -7.69 24.27 -22.80
N ALA A 190 -8.79 23.55 -22.64
CA ALA A 190 -10.07 24.06 -23.11
C ALA A 190 -10.25 25.46 -22.51
N GLN A 191 -10.61 26.45 -23.31
CA GLN A 191 -10.77 27.84 -22.87
C GLN A 191 -11.74 28.02 -21.69
N LYS A 192 -12.44 26.98 -21.31
CA LYS A 192 -13.44 26.92 -20.22
C LYS A 192 -13.44 25.55 -19.59
N THR A 193 -13.17 25.49 -18.29
CA THR A 193 -13.37 24.29 -17.47
C THR A 193 -14.65 24.45 -16.64
N THR A 194 -15.53 23.45 -16.62
CA THR A 194 -16.70 23.46 -15.75
C THR A 194 -16.42 22.65 -14.49
N TYR A 195 -17.12 22.98 -13.39
CA TYR A 195 -17.03 22.18 -12.16
C TYR A 195 -17.42 20.70 -12.40
N GLU A 196 -18.48 20.46 -13.23
CA GLU A 196 -18.87 19.11 -13.66
C GLU A 196 -17.72 18.38 -14.38
N SER A 197 -17.02 19.08 -15.28
CA SER A 197 -15.87 18.51 -16.01
C SER A 197 -14.71 18.16 -15.06
N PHE A 198 -14.41 19.03 -14.13
CA PHE A 198 -13.38 18.80 -13.12
C PHE A 198 -13.71 17.56 -12.26
N MET A 199 -14.95 17.44 -11.76
CA MET A 199 -15.36 16.30 -10.93
C MET A 199 -15.26 14.98 -11.70
N ASN A 200 -15.68 14.96 -12.97
CA ASN A 200 -15.69 13.74 -13.78
C ASN A 200 -14.33 13.37 -14.42
N ASN A 201 -13.30 14.18 -14.27
CA ASN A 201 -11.99 13.91 -14.85
C ASN A 201 -10.88 13.94 -13.78
N GLU A 202 -10.62 15.08 -13.15
CA GLU A 202 -9.50 15.24 -12.21
C GLU A 202 -9.83 14.70 -10.80
N PHE A 203 -11.01 15.04 -10.29
CA PHE A 203 -11.39 14.64 -8.94
C PHE A 203 -11.70 13.13 -8.87
N ILE A 204 -12.27 12.57 -9.94
CA ILE A 204 -12.50 11.12 -10.01
C ILE A 204 -11.18 10.34 -10.10
N ASP A 205 -10.18 10.84 -10.85
CA ASP A 205 -8.84 10.24 -10.91
C ASP A 205 -8.21 10.19 -9.51
N PHE A 206 -8.23 11.33 -8.79
CA PHE A 206 -7.78 11.37 -7.39
C PHE A 206 -8.54 10.35 -6.52
N SER A 207 -9.87 10.27 -6.65
CA SER A 207 -10.70 9.37 -5.86
C SER A 207 -10.36 7.89 -6.10
N MET A 208 -10.02 7.54 -7.34
CA MET A 208 -9.54 6.19 -7.68
C MET A 208 -8.16 5.91 -7.08
N ASP A 209 -7.24 6.85 -7.17
CA ASP A 209 -5.91 6.74 -6.57
C ASP A 209 -5.99 6.62 -5.03
N ASP A 210 -6.92 7.34 -4.40
CA ASP A 210 -7.19 7.27 -2.96
C ASP A 210 -7.68 5.88 -2.57
N ASN A 211 -8.59 5.28 -3.34
CA ASN A 211 -9.03 3.91 -3.12
C ASN A 211 -7.89 2.90 -3.28
N ILE A 212 -7.05 3.03 -4.31
CA ILE A 212 -5.89 2.16 -4.52
C ILE A 212 -4.91 2.23 -3.34
N ARG A 213 -4.69 3.42 -2.77
CA ARG A 213 -3.81 3.61 -1.60
C ARG A 213 -4.38 3.02 -0.31
N SER A 214 -5.70 3.00 -0.18
CA SER A 214 -6.40 2.73 1.09
C SER A 214 -6.94 1.31 1.22
N ILE A 215 -7.35 0.71 0.11
CA ILE A 215 -7.97 -0.63 0.06
C ILE A 215 -6.94 -1.63 -0.48
N PRO A 216 -6.62 -2.69 0.26
CA PRO A 216 -5.66 -3.69 -0.21
C PRO A 216 -6.24 -4.64 -1.25
N SER A 217 -5.36 -5.40 -1.93
CA SER A 217 -5.75 -6.51 -2.79
C SER A 217 -6.11 -7.76 -1.98
N VAL A 218 -7.08 -8.52 -2.45
CA VAL A 218 -7.42 -9.84 -1.92
C VAL A 218 -6.25 -10.82 -2.02
N VAL A 219 -5.38 -10.64 -3.01
CA VAL A 219 -4.29 -11.57 -3.32
C VAL A 219 -3.19 -11.51 -2.26
N ASP A 220 -2.67 -10.32 -1.94
CA ASP A 220 -1.55 -10.16 -1.00
C ASP A 220 -1.91 -9.48 0.31
N GLY A 221 -3.11 -8.90 0.41
CA GLY A 221 -3.53 -8.16 1.60
C GLY A 221 -2.75 -6.89 1.87
N LEU A 222 -1.99 -6.39 0.91
CA LEU A 222 -1.10 -5.26 1.09
C LEU A 222 -1.61 -4.00 0.38
N LYS A 223 -1.34 -2.86 0.99
CA LYS A 223 -1.47 -1.54 0.35
C LYS A 223 -0.21 -1.25 -0.49
N PRO A 224 -0.25 -0.37 -1.49
CA PRO A 224 0.91 -0.06 -2.33
C PRO A 224 2.17 0.36 -1.54
N SER A 225 2.02 1.16 -0.48
CA SER A 225 3.15 1.53 0.39
C SER A 225 3.83 0.31 1.03
N GLN A 226 3.04 -0.67 1.48
CA GLN A 226 3.55 -1.90 2.08
C GLN A 226 4.27 -2.78 1.04
N ARG A 227 3.75 -2.86 -0.21
CA ARG A 227 4.45 -3.55 -1.31
C ARG A 227 5.78 -2.89 -1.63
N LYS A 228 5.85 -1.55 -1.64
CA LYS A 228 7.10 -0.80 -1.84
C LYS A 228 8.14 -1.09 -0.75
N ILE A 229 7.71 -1.21 0.51
CA ILE A 229 8.58 -1.58 1.63
C ILE A 229 9.16 -2.98 1.41
N LEU A 230 8.31 -3.99 1.15
CA LEU A 230 8.75 -5.36 0.90
C LEU A 230 9.67 -5.46 -0.33
N PHE A 231 9.32 -4.79 -1.42
CA PHE A 231 10.14 -4.73 -2.62
C PHE A 231 11.55 -4.20 -2.33
N THR A 232 11.63 -3.11 -1.58
CA THR A 232 12.91 -2.47 -1.24
C THR A 232 13.76 -3.38 -0.36
N LEU A 233 13.19 -3.95 0.70
CA LEU A 233 13.90 -4.86 1.58
C LEU A 233 14.41 -6.11 0.84
N ASN A 234 13.57 -6.69 -0.01
CA ASN A 234 13.96 -7.82 -0.87
C ASN A 234 15.08 -7.48 -1.86
N LYS A 235 15.05 -6.27 -2.43
CA LYS A 235 16.07 -5.79 -3.37
C LYS A 235 17.41 -5.51 -2.72
N LEU A 236 17.38 -4.92 -1.52
CA LEU A 236 18.59 -4.61 -0.77
C LEU A 236 19.26 -5.87 -0.23
N ASN A 237 18.47 -6.86 0.18
CA ASN A 237 18.95 -8.09 0.84
C ASN A 237 19.96 -7.79 1.96
N LYS A 238 19.71 -6.71 2.70
CA LYS A 238 20.46 -6.27 3.88
C LYS A 238 19.74 -6.72 5.14
N GLY A 239 20.48 -6.93 6.22
CA GLY A 239 19.91 -7.14 7.54
C GLY A 239 19.30 -5.87 8.13
N GLU A 240 19.28 -5.80 9.43
CA GLU A 240 18.70 -4.73 10.23
C GLU A 240 19.13 -3.33 9.77
N MET A 241 18.16 -2.41 9.69
CA MET A 241 18.38 -1.00 9.39
C MET A 241 17.41 -0.10 10.16
N ASN A 242 17.79 1.15 10.34
CA ASN A 242 16.97 2.17 10.97
C ASN A 242 15.71 2.48 10.12
N VAL A 243 14.56 2.70 10.76
CA VAL A 243 13.29 2.98 10.05
C VAL A 243 13.39 4.23 9.17
N GLY A 244 14.07 5.30 9.63
CA GLY A 244 14.29 6.50 8.83
C GLY A 244 15.24 6.25 7.64
N GLU A 245 16.24 5.36 7.79
CA GLU A 245 17.11 4.91 6.68
C GLU A 245 16.29 4.10 5.65
N LEU A 246 15.46 3.18 6.12
CA LEU A 246 14.60 2.38 5.26
C LEU A 246 13.64 3.27 4.44
N PHE A 247 13.08 4.33 5.04
CA PHE A 247 12.31 5.34 4.30
C PHE A 247 13.11 5.88 3.10
N GLY A 248 14.37 6.28 3.31
CA GLY A 248 15.24 6.78 2.25
C GLY A 248 15.46 5.77 1.12
N HIS A 249 15.66 4.51 1.47
CA HIS A 249 15.80 3.42 0.51
C HIS A 249 14.51 3.14 -0.28
N VAL A 250 13.35 3.12 0.37
CA VAL A 250 12.05 2.93 -0.30
C VAL A 250 11.79 4.07 -1.29
N LYS A 251 12.07 5.31 -0.89
CA LYS A 251 11.96 6.47 -1.77
C LYS A 251 12.84 6.34 -3.02
N ALA A 252 14.08 5.86 -2.86
CA ALA A 252 15.05 5.75 -3.95
C ALA A 252 14.83 4.54 -4.88
N HIS A 253 14.37 3.40 -4.35
CA HIS A 253 14.29 2.14 -5.09
C HIS A 253 12.88 1.79 -5.58
N ALA A 254 11.85 2.29 -4.90
CA ALA A 254 10.45 2.04 -5.23
C ALA A 254 9.69 3.31 -5.62
N GLU A 255 10.40 4.42 -5.87
CA GLU A 255 9.83 5.71 -6.30
C GLU A 255 8.63 6.13 -5.43
N TYR A 256 8.83 6.14 -4.10
CA TYR A 256 7.80 6.62 -3.18
C TYR A 256 7.75 8.15 -3.18
N HIS A 257 6.57 8.70 -3.44
CA HIS A 257 6.40 10.13 -3.71
C HIS A 257 5.61 10.90 -2.64
N HIS A 258 5.23 10.24 -1.55
CA HIS A 258 4.51 10.88 -0.44
C HIS A 258 5.46 11.24 0.72
N GLY A 259 4.92 11.89 1.74
CA GLY A 259 5.68 12.35 2.90
C GLY A 259 6.31 11.22 3.74
N PRO A 260 7.36 11.54 4.54
CA PRO A 260 8.07 10.54 5.34
C PRO A 260 7.19 9.93 6.43
N LEU A 261 6.40 10.72 7.14
CA LEU A 261 5.58 10.26 8.27
C LEU A 261 4.66 9.09 7.91
N SER A 262 3.96 9.18 6.77
CA SER A 262 3.05 8.12 6.33
C SER A 262 3.77 6.79 6.04
N LEU A 263 4.97 6.83 5.45
CA LEU A 263 5.73 5.61 5.15
C LEU A 263 6.41 5.04 6.39
N GLU A 264 6.99 5.88 7.23
CA GLU A 264 7.59 5.50 8.52
C GLU A 264 6.54 4.84 9.42
N GLN A 265 5.34 5.42 9.51
CA GLN A 265 4.22 4.81 10.23
C GLN A 265 3.79 3.48 9.59
N GLY A 266 3.82 3.38 8.26
CA GLY A 266 3.58 2.12 7.55
C GLY A 266 4.60 1.03 7.90
N ILE A 267 5.90 1.38 7.96
CA ILE A 267 6.97 0.47 8.38
C ILE A 267 6.74 0.02 9.83
N ILE A 268 6.46 0.97 10.74
CA ILE A 268 6.20 0.69 12.15
C ILE A 268 5.02 -0.27 12.28
N SER A 269 3.90 0.02 11.62
CA SER A 269 2.69 -0.81 11.69
C SER A 269 2.92 -2.24 11.18
N MET A 270 3.76 -2.44 10.15
CA MET A 270 4.11 -3.79 9.66
C MET A 270 4.98 -4.59 10.62
N ALA A 271 5.65 -3.93 11.56
CA ALA A 271 6.53 -4.56 12.56
C ALA A 271 5.83 -4.76 13.92
N GLN A 272 4.77 -4.01 14.23
CA GLN A 272 4.06 -4.11 15.51
C GLN A 272 3.52 -5.52 15.75
N ASP A 273 3.69 -6.04 17.00
CA ASP A 273 3.37 -7.42 17.38
C ASP A 273 2.63 -7.53 18.73
N TYR A 274 2.10 -6.41 19.25
CA TYR A 274 1.24 -6.43 20.43
C TYR A 274 -0.19 -6.92 20.08
N VAL A 275 -0.97 -7.31 21.11
CA VAL A 275 -2.33 -7.83 20.95
C VAL A 275 -3.21 -6.86 20.15
N GLY A 276 -3.77 -7.33 19.04
CA GLY A 276 -4.63 -6.52 18.15
C GLY A 276 -3.88 -5.76 17.05
N ALA A 277 -2.52 -5.83 16.98
CA ALA A 277 -1.74 -5.21 15.89
C ALA A 277 -1.62 -6.13 14.66
N ASN A 278 -0.80 -7.15 14.73
CA ASN A 278 -0.62 -8.16 13.68
C ASN A 278 -0.56 -9.56 14.33
N ASN A 279 -1.24 -10.54 13.75
CA ASN A 279 -1.07 -11.94 14.15
C ASN A 279 0.33 -12.44 13.75
N ILE A 280 0.78 -12.07 12.54
CA ILE A 280 2.13 -12.36 12.05
C ILE A 280 2.73 -11.07 11.49
N SER A 281 3.55 -10.37 12.28
CA SER A 281 4.26 -9.20 11.78
C SER A 281 5.25 -9.59 10.67
N LEU A 282 5.26 -8.84 9.58
CA LEU A 282 6.14 -9.11 8.43
C LEU A 282 7.56 -8.57 8.64
N LEU A 283 7.69 -7.59 9.52
CA LEU A 283 8.95 -6.97 9.87
C LEU A 283 9.30 -7.26 11.33
N GLN A 284 10.59 -7.31 11.64
CA GLN A 284 11.10 -7.50 13.00
C GLN A 284 11.09 -6.18 13.75
N PRO A 285 10.43 -6.06 14.93
CA PRO A 285 10.47 -4.87 15.76
C PRO A 285 11.71 -4.89 16.68
N ASN A 286 12.77 -4.17 16.28
CA ASN A 286 13.98 -4.05 17.09
C ASN A 286 14.04 -2.66 17.75
N GLY A 287 13.63 -2.59 19.00
CA GLY A 287 13.39 -1.39 19.79
C GLY A 287 11.91 -1.23 20.16
N SER A 288 11.50 -0.04 20.56
CA SER A 288 10.12 0.23 20.99
C SER A 288 9.25 0.62 19.80
N PHE A 289 8.50 -0.33 19.27
CA PHE A 289 7.55 -0.13 18.16
C PHE A 289 6.13 0.17 18.63
N GLY A 290 5.95 0.50 19.91
CA GLY A 290 4.66 0.75 20.52
C GLY A 290 4.04 -0.48 21.17
N THR A 291 3.07 -0.25 22.02
CA THR A 291 2.46 -1.25 22.88
C THR A 291 0.94 -1.20 22.85
N ARG A 292 0.29 -2.20 23.43
CA ARG A 292 -1.16 -2.20 23.64
C ARG A 292 -1.64 -1.12 24.64
N ILE A 293 -0.73 -0.46 25.36
CA ILE A 293 -1.10 0.59 26.32
C ILE A 293 -1.78 1.74 25.58
N SER A 294 -1.16 2.22 24.51
CA SER A 294 -1.65 3.36 23.71
C SER A 294 -2.07 2.97 22.28
N GLY A 295 -2.19 1.66 22.00
CA GLY A 295 -2.52 1.17 20.66
C GLY A 295 -1.43 1.49 19.62
N GLY A 296 -0.17 1.38 20.06
CA GLY A 296 1.01 1.57 19.23
C GLY A 296 1.43 3.02 19.00
N LYS A 297 0.72 4.01 19.55
CA LYS A 297 1.06 5.44 19.44
C LYS A 297 2.29 5.82 20.28
N ASP A 298 2.68 4.97 21.22
CA ASP A 298 3.86 5.08 22.08
C ASP A 298 5.14 4.52 21.43
N SER A 299 5.15 4.34 20.11
CA SER A 299 6.35 3.97 19.38
C SER A 299 7.43 5.05 19.50
N SER A 300 8.69 4.64 19.60
CA SER A 300 9.81 5.57 19.55
C SER A 300 9.95 6.20 18.16
N ALA A 301 10.58 7.37 18.11
CA ALA A 301 10.82 8.06 16.85
C ALA A 301 11.61 7.16 15.86
N PRO A 302 11.30 7.21 14.56
CA PRO A 302 11.86 6.33 13.50
C PRO A 302 13.39 6.24 13.48
N ARG A 303 14.09 7.28 13.91
CA ARG A 303 15.56 7.33 13.99
C ARG A 303 16.17 6.47 15.09
N TYR A 304 15.38 5.95 16.04
CA TYR A 304 15.86 5.18 17.19
C TYR A 304 15.49 3.71 17.15
N ILE A 305 14.66 3.30 16.22
CA ILE A 305 14.17 1.92 16.08
C ILE A 305 14.62 1.32 14.76
N TYR A 306 14.86 0.02 14.78
CA TYR A 306 15.46 -0.73 13.68
C TYR A 306 14.54 -1.86 13.25
N THR A 307 14.63 -2.23 11.99
CA THR A 307 13.80 -3.31 11.44
C THR A 307 14.49 -4.05 10.31
N GLU A 308 14.02 -5.26 10.07
CA GLU A 308 14.42 -6.12 8.95
C GLU A 308 13.25 -7.06 8.60
N LEU A 309 13.38 -7.79 7.49
CA LEU A 309 12.40 -8.85 7.16
C LEU A 309 12.52 -9.99 8.17
N ARG A 310 11.38 -10.46 8.68
CA ARG A 310 11.35 -11.69 9.47
C ARG A 310 11.52 -12.91 8.55
N ASP A 311 12.09 -13.99 9.07
CA ASP A 311 12.26 -15.25 8.31
C ASP A 311 10.92 -15.78 7.79
N ILE A 312 9.87 -15.68 8.60
CA ILE A 312 8.51 -16.08 8.22
C ILE A 312 8.00 -15.34 6.99
N THR A 313 8.40 -14.08 6.80
CA THR A 313 8.00 -13.27 5.64
C THR A 313 8.55 -13.86 4.34
N ASN A 314 9.78 -14.39 4.35
CA ASN A 314 10.37 -15.07 3.21
C ASN A 314 9.69 -16.41 2.92
N SER A 315 9.10 -17.06 3.92
CA SER A 315 8.31 -18.28 3.75
C SER A 315 6.92 -17.97 3.18
N ILE A 316 6.30 -16.86 3.60
CA ILE A 316 5.00 -16.41 3.10
C ILE A 316 5.10 -15.89 1.66
N PHE A 317 6.10 -15.05 1.36
CA PHE A 317 6.34 -14.45 0.04
C PHE A 317 7.55 -15.10 -0.62
N MET A 318 7.33 -16.25 -1.23
CA MET A 318 8.39 -17.10 -1.75
C MET A 318 9.26 -16.41 -2.80
N LYS A 319 10.57 -16.61 -2.69
CA LYS A 319 11.55 -16.05 -3.63
C LYS A 319 11.34 -16.56 -5.06
N GLU A 320 10.91 -17.79 -5.20
CA GLU A 320 10.69 -18.50 -6.47
C GLU A 320 9.57 -17.87 -7.31
N ASP A 321 8.65 -17.13 -6.68
CA ASP A 321 7.57 -16.46 -7.39
C ASP A 321 8.01 -15.09 -7.96
N ARG A 322 9.12 -14.51 -7.51
CA ARG A 322 9.53 -13.14 -7.88
C ARG A 322 9.76 -12.94 -9.37
N ASP A 323 10.19 -13.97 -10.07
CA ASP A 323 10.48 -13.89 -11.50
C ASP A 323 9.23 -13.94 -12.39
N ILE A 324 8.08 -14.34 -11.81
CA ILE A 324 6.81 -14.49 -12.53
C ILE A 324 5.76 -13.43 -12.14
N LEU A 325 6.11 -12.48 -11.27
CA LEU A 325 5.23 -11.38 -10.89
C LEU A 325 5.22 -10.29 -11.97
N ASP A 326 4.07 -9.62 -12.11
CA ASP A 326 3.88 -8.47 -12.96
C ASP A 326 4.31 -7.20 -12.20
N TYR A 327 5.45 -6.64 -12.59
CA TYR A 327 6.04 -5.48 -11.92
C TYR A 327 5.61 -4.17 -12.58
N LEU A 328 5.31 -3.20 -11.75
CA LEU A 328 5.03 -1.84 -12.19
C LEU A 328 6.32 -1.15 -12.69
N GLU A 329 6.15 -0.19 -13.59
CA GLU A 329 7.23 0.63 -14.10
C GLU A 329 6.92 2.10 -13.86
N VAL A 330 7.83 2.80 -13.18
CA VAL A 330 7.75 4.24 -12.90
C VAL A 330 9.03 4.90 -13.38
N ASP A 331 8.91 5.91 -14.23
CA ASP A 331 10.04 6.65 -14.82
C ASP A 331 11.09 5.74 -15.49
N GLY A 332 10.65 4.67 -16.15
CA GLY A 332 11.52 3.69 -16.82
C GLY A 332 12.27 2.77 -15.85
N LYS A 333 11.87 2.73 -14.58
CA LYS A 333 12.41 1.83 -13.56
C LYS A 333 11.37 0.83 -13.12
N LYS A 334 11.76 -0.43 -13.07
CA LYS A 334 10.97 -1.49 -12.48
C LYS A 334 10.90 -1.28 -10.95
N VAL A 335 9.69 -1.20 -10.43
CA VAL A 335 9.39 -1.00 -9.01
C VAL A 335 8.63 -2.21 -8.44
N GLU A 336 7.82 -2.07 -7.40
CA GLU A 336 7.07 -3.16 -6.81
C GLU A 336 6.13 -3.85 -7.81
N PRO A 337 5.73 -5.11 -7.57
CA PRO A 337 4.72 -5.77 -8.39
C PRO A 337 3.32 -5.18 -8.15
N GLU A 338 2.40 -5.40 -9.08
CA GLU A 338 0.97 -5.06 -8.91
C GLU A 338 0.43 -5.67 -7.61
N TYR A 339 0.76 -6.93 -7.36
CA TYR A 339 0.59 -7.62 -6.07
C TYR A 339 1.62 -8.75 -5.95
N TYR A 340 1.95 -9.11 -4.72
CA TYR A 340 2.63 -10.35 -4.41
C TYR A 340 1.63 -11.50 -4.36
N VAL A 341 2.12 -12.73 -4.45
CA VAL A 341 1.26 -13.92 -4.30
C VAL A 341 1.77 -14.77 -3.14
N PRO A 342 1.34 -14.50 -1.90
CA PRO A 342 1.75 -15.27 -0.74
C PRO A 342 1.21 -16.71 -0.78
N ILE A 343 1.78 -17.60 0.04
CA ILE A 343 1.32 -19.00 0.11
C ILE A 343 0.04 -19.19 0.93
N VAL A 344 -0.35 -18.17 1.71
CA VAL A 344 -1.54 -18.13 2.57
C VAL A 344 -2.26 -16.79 2.38
N PRO A 345 -3.57 -16.69 2.60
CA PRO A 345 -4.31 -15.44 2.43
C PRO A 345 -3.93 -14.41 3.49
N GLN A 346 -2.86 -13.65 3.25
CA GLN A 346 -2.23 -12.71 4.18
C GLN A 346 -3.21 -11.65 4.70
N ILE A 347 -4.18 -11.25 3.87
CA ILE A 347 -5.24 -10.30 4.27
C ILE A 347 -6.05 -10.80 5.48
N LEU A 348 -6.29 -12.10 5.59
CA LEU A 348 -7.02 -12.69 6.71
C LEU A 348 -6.13 -12.92 7.93
N ILE A 349 -4.82 -13.03 7.76
CA ILE A 349 -3.90 -13.22 8.90
C ILE A 349 -3.79 -11.94 9.72
N ASN A 350 -3.51 -10.81 9.08
CA ASN A 350 -3.27 -9.53 9.74
C ASN A 350 -4.45 -8.55 9.65
N GLY A 351 -5.47 -8.90 8.90
CA GLY A 351 -6.60 -8.00 8.68
C GLY A 351 -6.19 -6.71 7.97
N THR A 352 -7.12 -5.78 7.92
CA THR A 352 -6.87 -4.43 7.43
C THR A 352 -7.96 -3.48 7.87
N GLU A 353 -7.62 -2.20 7.96
CA GLU A 353 -8.58 -1.12 8.00
C GLU A 353 -8.13 -0.02 7.02
N GLY A 354 -9.07 0.51 6.25
CA GLY A 354 -8.77 1.54 5.25
C GLY A 354 -10.00 2.34 4.88
N ILE A 355 -9.80 3.65 4.69
CA ILE A 355 -10.85 4.59 4.30
C ILE A 355 -10.40 5.22 2.99
N GLY A 356 -11.16 5.01 1.94
CA GLY A 356 -10.99 5.63 0.64
C GLY A 356 -12.21 6.46 0.25
N THR A 357 -12.20 6.99 -0.95
CA THR A 357 -13.32 7.78 -1.47
C THR A 357 -14.45 6.87 -1.93
N GLY A 358 -15.61 6.95 -1.27
CA GLY A 358 -16.80 6.13 -1.57
C GLY A 358 -16.78 4.73 -0.96
N TRP A 359 -15.61 4.17 -0.66
CA TRP A 359 -15.45 2.87 0.00
C TRP A 359 -14.61 2.98 1.26
N SER A 360 -14.88 2.05 2.16
CA SER A 360 -14.01 1.73 3.26
C SER A 360 -13.90 0.22 3.39
N THR A 361 -12.88 -0.26 4.06
CA THR A 361 -12.71 -1.68 4.35
C THR A 361 -12.32 -1.89 5.79
N LYS A 362 -12.85 -2.97 6.37
CA LYS A 362 -12.43 -3.49 7.67
C LYS A 362 -12.51 -5.01 7.61
N VAL A 363 -11.34 -5.66 7.55
CA VAL A 363 -11.21 -7.11 7.56
C VAL A 363 -10.57 -7.49 8.89
N PRO A 364 -11.22 -8.30 9.74
CA PRO A 364 -10.62 -8.77 10.98
C PRO A 364 -9.51 -9.79 10.72
N MET A 365 -8.76 -10.11 11.76
CA MET A 365 -7.70 -11.13 11.74
C MET A 365 -8.28 -12.50 12.07
N PHE A 366 -7.65 -13.55 11.51
CA PHE A 366 -8.05 -14.95 11.70
C PHE A 366 -6.83 -15.83 11.99
N ASN A 367 -7.08 -17.01 12.56
CA ASN A 367 -6.03 -17.98 12.86
C ASN A 367 -5.52 -18.62 11.57
N ILE A 368 -4.19 -18.57 11.36
CA ILE A 368 -3.55 -19.18 10.20
C ILE A 368 -3.82 -20.67 10.07
N GLU A 369 -3.92 -21.41 11.19
CA GLU A 369 -4.22 -22.85 11.19
C GLU A 369 -5.62 -23.14 10.62
N ASP A 370 -6.61 -22.30 10.96
CA ASP A 370 -7.96 -22.40 10.42
C ASP A 370 -8.01 -22.11 8.90
N LEU A 371 -7.19 -21.17 8.44
CA LEU A 371 -7.08 -20.85 7.02
C LEU A 371 -6.43 -21.99 6.23
N ILE A 372 -5.36 -22.58 6.77
CA ILE A 372 -4.70 -23.76 6.19
C ILE A 372 -5.65 -24.96 6.17
N ASP A 373 -6.35 -25.25 7.28
CA ASP A 373 -7.34 -26.34 7.34
C ASP A 373 -8.44 -26.19 6.28
N TYR A 374 -8.88 -24.94 6.03
CA TYR A 374 -9.85 -24.67 4.97
C TYR A 374 -9.28 -24.98 3.57
N ILE A 375 -8.06 -24.52 3.30
CA ILE A 375 -7.37 -24.73 2.00
C ILE A 375 -7.11 -26.22 1.79
N ASP A 376 -6.62 -26.94 2.78
CA ASP A 376 -6.37 -28.38 2.72
C ASP A 376 -7.64 -29.17 2.41
N LYS A 377 -8.74 -28.84 3.09
CA LYS A 377 -10.04 -29.49 2.81
C LYS A 377 -10.55 -29.16 1.42
N LYS A 378 -10.34 -27.92 0.93
CA LYS A 378 -10.70 -27.53 -0.43
C LYS A 378 -9.89 -28.30 -1.47
N LEU A 379 -8.58 -28.47 -1.26
CA LEU A 379 -7.71 -29.31 -2.10
C LEU A 379 -8.18 -30.77 -2.16
N ASP A 380 -8.63 -31.31 -1.03
CA ASP A 380 -9.21 -32.67 -0.94
C ASP A 380 -10.64 -32.77 -1.52
N GLY A 381 -11.24 -31.67 -2.01
CA GLY A 381 -12.65 -31.64 -2.44
C GLY A 381 -13.66 -31.78 -1.29
N LYS A 382 -13.22 -31.55 -0.05
CA LYS A 382 -14.04 -31.60 1.17
C LYS A 382 -14.50 -30.20 1.58
N LYS A 383 -15.61 -30.11 2.33
CA LYS A 383 -16.08 -28.86 2.92
C LYS A 383 -15.70 -28.80 4.40
N ARG A 384 -15.21 -27.64 4.85
CA ARG A 384 -15.09 -27.35 6.28
C ARG A 384 -16.50 -27.11 6.86
N ARG A 385 -16.80 -27.69 8.00
CA ARG A 385 -18.11 -27.55 8.68
C ARG A 385 -18.11 -26.43 9.71
N ALA A 386 -16.99 -26.23 10.42
CA ALA A 386 -16.86 -25.21 11.44
C ALA A 386 -16.70 -23.81 10.82
N PRO A 387 -17.37 -22.77 11.34
CA PRO A 387 -17.14 -21.39 10.92
C PRO A 387 -15.70 -20.96 11.24
N ILE A 388 -15.16 -20.03 10.46
CA ILE A 388 -13.88 -19.38 10.76
C ILE A 388 -14.21 -18.12 11.56
N LEU A 389 -13.81 -18.10 12.83
CA LEU A 389 -14.00 -16.97 13.72
C LEU A 389 -12.76 -16.07 13.75
N PRO A 390 -12.92 -14.76 14.00
CA PRO A 390 -11.80 -13.86 14.24
C PRO A 390 -10.87 -14.39 15.34
N TYR A 391 -9.57 -14.15 15.15
CA TYR A 391 -8.54 -14.57 16.09
C TYR A 391 -7.47 -13.48 16.21
N PHE A 392 -6.99 -13.28 17.43
CA PHE A 392 -5.97 -12.28 17.71
C PHE A 392 -4.85 -12.93 18.53
N GLU A 393 -3.65 -12.89 17.99
CA GLU A 393 -2.47 -13.48 18.61
C GLU A 393 -2.22 -12.88 20.00
N LYS A 394 -1.89 -13.73 20.97
CA LYS A 394 -1.67 -13.35 22.38
C LYS A 394 -2.92 -12.82 23.13
N PHE A 395 -4.07 -12.75 22.51
CA PHE A 395 -5.32 -12.39 23.21
C PHE A 395 -5.76 -13.53 24.10
N THR A 396 -6.03 -13.23 25.39
CA THR A 396 -6.38 -14.23 26.39
C THR A 396 -7.87 -14.25 26.71
N GLY A 397 -8.63 -13.28 26.19
CA GLY A 397 -10.09 -13.23 26.31
C GLY A 397 -10.79 -14.19 25.36
N GLU A 398 -12.08 -14.07 25.25
CA GLU A 398 -12.93 -14.92 24.42
C GLU A 398 -13.34 -14.23 23.13
N VAL A 399 -13.46 -15.00 22.03
CA VAL A 399 -14.05 -14.57 20.76
C VAL A 399 -15.17 -15.55 20.41
N TYR A 400 -16.39 -15.05 20.27
CA TYR A 400 -17.54 -15.86 19.96
C TYR A 400 -18.47 -15.16 18.97
N TYR A 401 -19.35 -15.93 18.33
CA TYR A 401 -20.40 -15.40 17.47
C TYR A 401 -21.68 -15.21 18.30
N ASP A 402 -22.19 -14.00 18.30
CA ASP A 402 -23.43 -13.61 18.96
C ASP A 402 -24.57 -13.68 17.92
N GLU A 403 -25.45 -14.66 18.08
CA GLU A 403 -26.58 -14.89 17.16
C GLU A 403 -27.61 -13.75 17.20
N GLU A 404 -27.78 -13.07 18.33
CA GLU A 404 -28.72 -11.95 18.47
C GLU A 404 -28.23 -10.70 17.77
N LYS A 405 -26.91 -10.43 17.86
CA LYS A 405 -26.26 -9.28 17.22
C LYS A 405 -25.86 -9.56 15.78
N ASP A 406 -25.93 -10.81 15.33
CA ASP A 406 -25.41 -11.28 14.01
C ASP A 406 -23.97 -10.81 13.76
N ASN A 407 -23.12 -10.92 14.79
CA ASN A 407 -21.74 -10.42 14.75
C ASN A 407 -20.84 -11.22 15.68
N CYS A 408 -19.52 -11.15 15.43
CA CYS A 408 -18.53 -11.66 16.38
C CYS A 408 -18.30 -10.65 17.51
N VAL A 409 -18.08 -11.15 18.71
CA VAL A 409 -17.79 -10.36 19.91
C VAL A 409 -16.46 -10.81 20.50
N THR A 410 -15.63 -9.84 20.92
CA THR A 410 -14.48 -10.07 21.78
C THR A 410 -14.85 -9.70 23.20
N ARG A 411 -14.60 -10.60 24.13
CA ARG A 411 -14.89 -10.45 25.54
C ARG A 411 -13.60 -10.46 26.33
N GLY A 412 -13.39 -9.43 27.13
CA GLY A 412 -12.29 -9.37 28.10
C GLY A 412 -12.44 -10.38 29.22
N ILE A 413 -11.55 -10.32 30.21
CA ILE A 413 -11.60 -11.18 31.38
C ILE A 413 -11.73 -10.34 32.64
N LEU A 414 -12.80 -10.60 33.41
CA LEU A 414 -13.08 -9.99 34.68
C LEU A 414 -13.23 -11.10 35.76
N LYS A 415 -12.81 -10.81 36.98
CA LYS A 415 -13.04 -11.67 38.15
C LYS A 415 -13.59 -10.85 39.33
N LYS A 416 -14.73 -11.22 39.87
CA LYS A 416 -15.24 -10.70 41.13
C LYS A 416 -14.43 -11.35 42.26
N ILE A 417 -13.60 -10.59 42.96
CA ILE A 417 -12.73 -11.12 44.01
C ILE A 417 -13.48 -11.24 45.32
N ASN A 418 -14.32 -10.24 45.63
CA ASN A 418 -15.21 -10.21 46.80
C ASN A 418 -16.29 -9.12 46.58
N ASP A 419 -17.17 -8.91 47.58
CA ASP A 419 -18.28 -7.96 47.48
C ASP A 419 -17.88 -6.48 47.26
N SER A 420 -16.58 -6.14 47.20
CA SER A 420 -16.10 -4.76 47.05
C SER A 420 -14.91 -4.63 46.09
N SER A 421 -14.52 -5.72 45.44
CA SER A 421 -13.31 -5.71 44.58
C SER A 421 -13.50 -6.55 43.33
N VAL A 422 -13.14 -5.96 42.20
CA VAL A 422 -13.12 -6.60 40.88
C VAL A 422 -11.72 -6.51 40.31
N HIS A 423 -11.30 -7.52 39.58
CA HIS A 423 -10.00 -7.61 38.91
C HIS A 423 -10.24 -7.82 37.40
N ILE A 424 -9.80 -6.88 36.59
CA ILE A 424 -9.80 -7.00 35.13
C ILE A 424 -8.44 -7.49 34.69
N ILE A 425 -8.41 -8.59 33.95
CA ILE A 425 -7.22 -9.32 33.54
C ILE A 425 -6.97 -9.19 32.03
N GLU A 426 -8.04 -8.97 31.27
CA GLU A 426 -7.95 -8.74 29.81
C GLU A 426 -9.02 -7.73 29.38
N LEU A 427 -8.69 -6.89 28.39
CA LEU A 427 -9.59 -5.95 27.75
C LEU A 427 -10.02 -6.46 26.37
N PRO A 428 -11.21 -6.10 25.88
CA PRO A 428 -11.61 -6.43 24.52
C PRO A 428 -10.61 -5.90 23.48
N ILE A 429 -10.60 -6.49 22.30
CA ILE A 429 -9.73 -6.06 21.19
C ILE A 429 -10.06 -4.62 20.77
N ASN A 430 -9.02 -3.85 20.45
CA ASN A 430 -9.06 -2.41 20.12
C ASN A 430 -9.45 -1.50 21.31
N VAL A 431 -9.58 -2.03 22.52
CA VAL A 431 -9.69 -1.24 23.73
C VAL A 431 -8.32 -1.11 24.36
N TRP A 432 -7.71 0.08 24.23
CA TRP A 432 -6.37 0.36 24.72
C TRP A 432 -6.40 0.81 26.18
N ASN A 433 -5.36 0.47 26.94
CA ASN A 433 -5.30 0.73 28.37
C ASN A 433 -5.52 2.22 28.71
N ASP A 434 -4.90 3.16 27.96
CA ASP A 434 -5.03 4.59 28.21
C ASP A 434 -6.47 5.07 28.05
N ASN A 435 -7.15 4.65 26.98
CA ASN A 435 -8.55 4.98 26.76
C ASN A 435 -9.45 4.35 27.85
N TYR A 436 -9.10 3.14 28.26
CA TYR A 436 -9.85 2.45 29.29
C TYR A 436 -9.68 3.11 30.67
N TYR A 437 -8.51 3.66 30.98
CA TYR A 437 -8.34 4.44 32.20
C TYR A 437 -9.20 5.71 32.19
N ALA A 438 -9.28 6.42 31.07
CA ALA A 438 -10.18 7.57 30.95
C ALA A 438 -11.66 7.17 31.17
N PHE A 439 -12.08 6.02 30.66
CA PHE A 439 -13.40 5.48 30.94
C PHE A 439 -13.60 5.17 32.43
N LEU A 440 -12.64 4.54 33.12
CA LEU A 440 -12.73 4.27 34.56
C LEU A 440 -12.84 5.56 35.41
N GLU A 441 -12.18 6.67 35.01
CA GLU A 441 -12.38 7.98 35.66
C GLU A 441 -13.85 8.41 35.57
N THR A 442 -14.51 8.21 34.43
CA THR A 442 -15.94 8.54 34.31
C THR A 442 -16.81 7.71 35.27
N LEU A 443 -16.42 6.46 35.55
CA LEU A 443 -17.14 5.60 36.52
C LEU A 443 -16.92 6.06 37.98
N ILE A 444 -15.75 6.66 38.28
CA ILE A 444 -15.51 7.31 39.59
C ILE A 444 -16.41 8.52 39.74
N ASP A 445 -16.48 9.40 38.74
CA ASP A 445 -17.30 10.61 38.75
C ASP A 445 -18.80 10.28 38.90
N LYS A 446 -19.23 9.20 38.24
CA LYS A 446 -20.59 8.63 38.38
C LYS A 446 -20.84 7.89 39.71
N LYS A 447 -19.80 7.76 40.57
CA LYS A 447 -19.85 7.03 41.83
C LYS A 447 -20.22 5.54 41.70
N VAL A 448 -19.91 4.92 40.57
CA VAL A 448 -20.07 3.48 40.34
C VAL A 448 -18.89 2.74 40.97
N ILE A 449 -17.69 3.24 40.83
CA ILE A 449 -16.48 2.71 41.46
C ILE A 449 -15.88 3.71 42.46
N LYS A 450 -15.12 3.22 43.45
CA LYS A 450 -14.43 4.06 44.43
C LYS A 450 -13.06 4.50 43.93
N SER A 451 -12.30 3.55 43.41
CA SER A 451 -10.93 3.76 42.93
C SER A 451 -10.46 2.55 42.14
N TYR A 452 -9.40 2.72 41.40
CA TYR A 452 -8.71 1.62 40.73
C TYR A 452 -7.19 1.73 40.86
N GLN A 453 -6.48 0.64 40.63
CA GLN A 453 -5.03 0.55 40.62
C GLN A 453 -4.56 -0.07 39.31
N LYS A 454 -3.52 0.51 38.70
CA LYS A 454 -2.93 0.12 37.43
C LYS A 454 -1.68 -0.74 37.67
N TYR A 455 -1.73 -1.99 37.25
CA TYR A 455 -0.57 -2.92 37.28
C TYR A 455 -0.29 -3.49 35.88
N CYS A 456 -0.86 -2.85 34.84
CA CYS A 456 -0.66 -3.25 33.47
C CYS A 456 0.81 -3.07 33.04
N THR A 457 1.24 -3.93 32.14
CA THR A 457 2.51 -3.81 31.42
C THR A 457 2.22 -3.71 29.92
N ASP A 458 3.25 -3.57 29.12
CA ASP A 458 3.17 -3.59 27.65
C ASP A 458 2.52 -4.86 27.07
N VAL A 459 2.56 -5.97 27.82
CA VAL A 459 2.01 -7.27 27.39
C VAL A 459 0.83 -7.77 28.23
N LYS A 460 0.60 -7.22 29.41
CA LYS A 460 -0.39 -7.75 30.36
C LYS A 460 -1.34 -6.68 30.85
N VAL A 461 -2.63 -7.01 30.90
CA VAL A 461 -3.64 -6.22 31.61
C VAL A 461 -3.77 -6.72 33.05
N ASP A 462 -3.70 -5.79 34.01
CA ASP A 462 -3.94 -6.05 35.43
C ASP A 462 -4.48 -4.75 36.05
N ILE A 463 -5.78 -4.65 36.14
CA ILE A 463 -6.49 -3.48 36.70
C ILE A 463 -7.33 -3.96 37.89
N ARG A 464 -7.07 -3.42 39.08
CA ARG A 464 -7.77 -3.78 40.32
C ARG A 464 -8.68 -2.64 40.72
N ILE A 465 -9.97 -2.93 40.78
CA ILE A 465 -11.02 -1.93 41.01
C ILE A 465 -11.66 -2.17 42.38
N LYS A 466 -11.86 -1.07 43.11
CA LYS A 466 -12.67 -1.07 44.34
C LYS A 466 -14.02 -0.43 44.07
N MET A 467 -15.08 -1.12 44.46
CA MET A 467 -16.45 -0.66 44.33
C MET A 467 -17.09 -0.44 45.70
N PHE A 468 -18.28 0.15 45.70
CA PHE A 468 -19.13 0.20 46.88
C PHE A 468 -19.76 -1.18 47.06
N LYS A 469 -19.77 -1.66 48.32
CA LYS A 469 -20.28 -3.01 48.63
C LYS A 469 -21.77 -3.13 48.29
N GLU A 470 -22.49 -2.04 48.45
CA GLU A 470 -23.93 -1.93 48.19
C GLU A 470 -24.22 -2.01 46.67
N ILE A 471 -23.24 -1.64 45.83
CA ILE A 471 -23.37 -1.74 44.37
C ILE A 471 -22.87 -3.11 43.89
N LEU A 472 -21.68 -3.52 44.28
CA LEU A 472 -21.06 -4.76 43.76
C LEU A 472 -21.71 -6.02 44.33
N GLY A 473 -22.19 -5.99 45.60
CA GLY A 473 -22.69 -7.17 46.27
C GLY A 473 -23.80 -7.90 45.50
N PRO A 474 -24.87 -7.20 45.07
CA PRO A 474 -25.99 -7.82 44.37
C PRO A 474 -25.75 -8.14 42.90
N LEU A 475 -24.68 -7.60 42.26
CA LEU A 475 -24.44 -7.75 40.82
C LEU A 475 -23.96 -9.15 40.46
N GLU A 476 -24.57 -9.70 39.43
CA GLU A 476 -24.11 -10.92 38.77
C GLU A 476 -22.93 -10.61 37.84
N GLU A 477 -22.25 -11.64 37.35
CA GLU A 477 -21.04 -11.48 36.56
C GLU A 477 -21.34 -10.80 35.22
N GLU A 478 -22.42 -11.12 34.55
CA GLU A 478 -22.80 -10.51 33.26
C GLU A 478 -23.08 -9.02 33.40
N GLU A 479 -23.74 -8.58 34.47
CA GLU A 479 -23.96 -7.15 34.72
C GLU A 479 -22.63 -6.38 34.91
N LEU A 480 -21.59 -7.05 35.43
CA LEU A 480 -20.25 -6.46 35.53
C LEU A 480 -19.58 -6.29 34.15
N TYR A 481 -19.79 -7.24 33.24
CA TYR A 481 -19.29 -7.08 31.87
C TYR A 481 -19.94 -5.89 31.15
N GLU A 482 -21.21 -5.62 31.38
CA GLU A 482 -21.91 -4.45 30.86
C GLU A 482 -21.40 -3.15 31.49
N ILE A 483 -21.29 -3.09 32.83
CA ILE A 483 -20.82 -1.90 33.56
C ILE A 483 -19.42 -1.52 33.17
N PHE A 484 -18.55 -2.49 32.97
CA PHE A 484 -17.14 -2.28 32.63
C PHE A 484 -16.87 -2.28 31.13
N GLU A 485 -17.89 -2.36 30.27
CA GLU A 485 -17.79 -2.36 28.81
C GLU A 485 -16.72 -3.36 28.31
N LEU A 486 -16.72 -4.57 28.88
CA LEU A 486 -15.73 -5.60 28.58
C LEU A 486 -16.12 -6.48 27.38
N GLU A 487 -17.03 -6.04 26.55
CA GLU A 487 -17.34 -6.63 25.25
C GLU A 487 -17.19 -5.60 24.13
N SER A 488 -16.67 -6.05 23.00
CA SER A 488 -16.53 -5.24 21.79
C SER A 488 -16.92 -6.04 20.56
N THR A 489 -17.76 -5.48 19.71
CA THR A 489 -18.24 -6.13 18.48
C THR A 489 -17.21 -6.00 17.36
N ILE A 490 -16.96 -7.11 16.67
CA ILE A 490 -16.13 -7.17 15.45
C ILE A 490 -17.05 -7.18 14.23
N ASN A 491 -17.07 -6.06 13.51
CA ASN A 491 -17.87 -5.95 12.29
C ASN A 491 -17.19 -6.64 11.10
N MET A 492 -17.86 -7.63 10.51
CA MET A 492 -17.44 -8.32 9.28
C MET A 492 -18.27 -7.92 8.05
N SER A 493 -19.19 -6.97 8.17
CA SER A 493 -20.06 -6.56 7.05
C SER A 493 -19.41 -5.62 6.05
N ASN A 494 -18.20 -5.10 6.35
CA ASN A 494 -17.48 -4.09 5.55
C ASN A 494 -16.15 -4.61 5.01
N MET A 495 -16.12 -5.84 4.52
CA MET A 495 -14.91 -6.41 3.91
C MET A 495 -14.91 -6.11 2.40
N HIS A 496 -14.30 -4.97 2.02
CA HIS A 496 -14.09 -4.59 0.62
C HIS A 496 -12.61 -4.72 0.27
N LEU A 497 -12.30 -5.38 -0.84
CA LEU A 497 -10.93 -5.58 -1.32
C LEU A 497 -10.88 -5.42 -2.83
N PHE A 498 -9.73 -5.03 -3.37
CA PHE A 498 -9.50 -5.17 -4.80
C PHE A 498 -9.36 -6.66 -5.15
N ASP A 499 -10.14 -7.13 -6.10
CA ASP A 499 -9.98 -8.46 -6.69
C ASP A 499 -8.74 -8.53 -7.59
N ALA A 500 -8.41 -9.71 -8.10
CA ALA A 500 -7.26 -9.92 -8.98
C ALA A 500 -7.36 -9.15 -10.32
N THR A 501 -8.55 -8.63 -10.68
CA THR A 501 -8.77 -7.82 -11.88
C THR A 501 -8.69 -6.31 -11.63
N GLY A 502 -8.39 -5.89 -10.38
CA GLY A 502 -8.30 -4.49 -9.99
C GLY A 502 -9.64 -3.79 -9.75
N LYS A 503 -10.70 -4.55 -9.46
CA LYS A 503 -12.03 -4.00 -9.10
C LYS A 503 -12.30 -4.19 -7.62
N ILE A 504 -12.94 -3.21 -6.98
CA ILE A 504 -13.37 -3.32 -5.60
C ILE A 504 -14.57 -4.28 -5.52
N LYS A 505 -14.42 -5.34 -4.75
CA LYS A 505 -15.43 -6.37 -4.48
C LYS A 505 -15.76 -6.41 -2.99
N LYS A 506 -17.05 -6.55 -2.65
CA LYS A 506 -17.50 -6.81 -1.29
C LYS A 506 -17.48 -8.30 -1.03
N TYR A 507 -16.90 -8.69 0.09
CA TYR A 507 -16.90 -10.06 0.60
C TYR A 507 -17.78 -10.13 1.86
N ASN A 508 -18.64 -11.13 1.93
CA ASN A 508 -19.56 -11.30 3.06
C ASN A 508 -19.01 -12.26 4.11
N THR A 509 -18.10 -13.14 3.70
CA THR A 509 -17.48 -14.14 4.59
C THR A 509 -15.98 -14.23 4.34
N PRO A 510 -15.18 -14.64 5.35
CA PRO A 510 -13.75 -14.90 5.14
C PRO A 510 -13.50 -16.03 4.11
N THR A 511 -14.41 -16.97 3.97
CA THR A 511 -14.28 -18.08 3.02
C THR A 511 -14.35 -17.60 1.57
N GLU A 512 -15.16 -16.59 1.25
CA GLU A 512 -15.16 -15.97 -0.09
C GLU A 512 -13.80 -15.34 -0.43
N ILE A 513 -13.13 -14.75 0.57
CA ILE A 513 -11.78 -14.19 0.40
C ILE A 513 -10.75 -15.30 0.15
N ILE A 514 -10.85 -16.40 0.90
CA ILE A 514 -9.97 -17.56 0.71
C ILE A 514 -10.18 -18.17 -0.68
N ASP A 515 -11.42 -18.26 -1.14
CA ASP A 515 -11.75 -18.84 -2.45
C ASP A 515 -11.15 -18.04 -3.60
N ASP A 516 -11.29 -16.71 -3.61
CA ASP A 516 -10.69 -15.84 -4.62
C ASP A 516 -9.15 -15.88 -4.57
N PHE A 517 -8.58 -15.87 -3.36
CA PHE A 517 -7.14 -16.05 -3.15
C PHE A 517 -6.63 -17.39 -3.69
N TYR A 518 -7.33 -18.48 -3.37
CA TYR A 518 -6.96 -19.86 -3.75
C TYR A 518 -6.86 -20.00 -5.27
N ASP A 519 -7.84 -19.48 -6.01
CA ASP A 519 -7.87 -19.59 -7.46
C ASP A 519 -6.66 -18.87 -8.10
N VAL A 520 -6.34 -17.66 -7.60
CA VAL A 520 -5.16 -16.91 -8.04
C VAL A 520 -3.87 -17.65 -7.68
N ARG A 521 -3.75 -18.14 -6.43
CA ARG A 521 -2.53 -18.85 -6.00
C ARG A 521 -2.29 -20.10 -6.82
N LEU A 522 -3.34 -20.85 -7.14
CA LEU A 522 -3.25 -22.04 -7.96
C LEU A 522 -2.76 -21.72 -9.38
N GLU A 523 -3.27 -20.63 -9.99
CA GLU A 523 -2.79 -20.15 -11.28
C GLU A 523 -1.29 -19.81 -11.24
N TYR A 524 -0.82 -19.15 -10.16
CA TYR A 524 0.59 -18.80 -10.00
C TYR A 524 1.48 -20.02 -9.73
N TYR A 525 0.99 -21.09 -9.13
CA TYR A 525 1.73 -22.37 -9.07
C TYR A 525 1.94 -22.93 -10.47
N GLU A 526 0.93 -22.86 -11.35
CA GLU A 526 1.10 -23.30 -12.76
C GLU A 526 2.05 -22.38 -13.52
N LYS A 527 1.93 -21.04 -13.39
CA LYS A 527 2.89 -20.09 -13.98
C LYS A 527 4.32 -20.37 -13.52
N ARG A 528 4.53 -20.63 -12.23
CA ARG A 528 5.84 -20.99 -11.66
C ARG A 528 6.36 -22.30 -12.25
N ARG A 529 5.52 -23.32 -12.33
CA ARG A 529 5.88 -24.61 -12.95
C ARG A 529 6.36 -24.42 -14.40
N GLN A 530 5.60 -23.69 -15.20
CA GLN A 530 5.96 -23.41 -16.60
C GLN A 530 7.27 -22.62 -16.71
N TYR A 531 7.45 -21.61 -15.87
CA TYR A 531 8.68 -20.83 -15.83
C TYR A 531 9.90 -21.69 -15.45
N LEU A 532 9.78 -22.56 -14.47
CA LEU A 532 10.85 -23.48 -14.07
C LEU A 532 11.18 -24.48 -15.18
N ILE A 533 10.17 -25.03 -15.86
CA ILE A 533 10.37 -25.90 -17.03
C ILE A 533 11.17 -25.16 -18.11
N MET A 534 10.75 -23.94 -18.48
CA MET A 534 11.45 -23.13 -19.47
C MET A 534 12.92 -22.89 -19.08
N LYS A 535 13.18 -22.50 -17.83
CA LYS A 535 14.55 -22.26 -17.32
C LYS A 535 15.41 -23.52 -17.33
N LEU A 536 14.84 -24.64 -16.92
CA LEU A 536 15.55 -25.93 -16.95
C LEU A 536 15.83 -26.42 -18.38
N GLU A 537 14.91 -26.17 -19.31
CA GLU A 537 15.13 -26.49 -20.73
C GLU A 537 16.23 -25.64 -21.34
N GLU A 538 16.23 -24.32 -21.10
CA GLU A 538 17.33 -23.42 -21.49
C GLU A 538 18.68 -23.91 -20.93
N ARG A 539 18.72 -24.26 -19.64
CA ARG A 539 19.93 -24.77 -18.98
C ARG A 539 20.37 -26.11 -19.55
N LYS A 540 19.43 -27.03 -19.84
CA LYS A 540 19.68 -28.33 -20.47
C LYS A 540 20.31 -28.15 -21.84
N ILE A 541 19.75 -27.28 -22.70
CA ILE A 541 20.31 -26.96 -24.02
C ILE A 541 21.73 -26.43 -23.88
N ARG A 542 21.93 -25.44 -22.97
CA ARG A 542 23.24 -24.86 -22.71
C ARG A 542 24.28 -25.90 -22.26
N LEU A 543 23.93 -26.75 -21.28
CA LEU A 543 24.83 -27.81 -20.79
C LEU A 543 25.10 -28.87 -21.85
N GLY A 544 24.08 -29.25 -22.61
CA GLY A 544 24.21 -30.17 -23.73
C GLY A 544 25.20 -29.69 -24.79
N ASN A 545 25.10 -28.40 -25.15
CA ASN A 545 26.01 -27.75 -26.08
C ASN A 545 27.44 -27.64 -25.52
N ILE A 546 27.61 -27.26 -24.24
CA ILE A 546 28.91 -27.21 -23.57
C ILE A 546 29.55 -28.59 -23.53
N GLY A 547 28.82 -29.61 -23.10
CA GLY A 547 29.31 -30.99 -23.05
C GLY A 547 29.71 -31.52 -24.42
N LYS A 548 28.91 -31.23 -25.45
CA LYS A 548 29.21 -31.58 -26.85
C LYS A 548 30.46 -30.85 -27.34
N PHE A 549 30.62 -29.57 -27.07
CA PHE A 549 31.79 -28.76 -27.41
C PHE A 549 33.07 -29.33 -26.78
N ILE A 550 33.07 -29.57 -25.46
CA ILE A 550 34.21 -30.16 -24.74
C ILE A 550 34.57 -31.54 -25.32
N ASN A 551 33.58 -32.39 -25.56
CA ASN A 551 33.82 -33.74 -26.14
C ASN A 551 34.42 -33.68 -27.55
N LEU A 552 33.99 -32.72 -28.40
CA LEU A 552 34.53 -32.50 -29.73
C LEU A 552 35.98 -32.01 -29.70
N ILE A 553 36.35 -31.18 -28.71
CA ILE A 553 37.73 -30.74 -28.49
C ILE A 553 38.59 -31.92 -28.01
N ILE A 554 38.15 -32.68 -27.02
CA ILE A 554 38.90 -33.83 -26.48
C ILE A 554 39.15 -34.87 -27.58
N LYS A 555 38.24 -35.00 -28.56
CA LYS A 555 38.36 -35.91 -29.69
C LYS A 555 39.09 -35.32 -30.91
N ASP A 556 39.68 -34.12 -30.79
CA ASP A 556 40.31 -33.39 -31.89
C ASP A 556 39.41 -33.12 -33.13
N GLN A 557 38.10 -33.15 -32.94
CA GLN A 557 37.13 -32.91 -34.01
C GLN A 557 36.85 -31.42 -34.25
N ILE A 558 37.14 -30.57 -33.24
CA ILE A 558 37.17 -29.10 -33.36
C ILE A 558 38.54 -28.63 -32.96
N LYS A 559 39.19 -27.83 -33.85
CA LYS A 559 40.47 -27.15 -33.58
C LYS A 559 40.23 -25.74 -33.15
N ILE A 560 40.75 -25.39 -31.95
CA ILE A 560 40.64 -24.06 -31.37
C ILE A 560 41.97 -23.32 -31.31
N ASN A 561 43.08 -24.05 -31.18
CA ASN A 561 44.41 -23.50 -31.13
C ASN A 561 44.85 -22.92 -32.50
N ASN A 562 45.24 -21.62 -32.51
CA ASN A 562 45.71 -20.90 -33.67
C ASN A 562 44.71 -20.90 -34.86
N VAL A 563 43.39 -20.86 -34.53
CA VAL A 563 42.30 -20.80 -35.52
C VAL A 563 41.51 -19.51 -35.33
N PRO A 564 41.21 -18.74 -36.38
CA PRO A 564 40.37 -17.55 -36.29
C PRO A 564 38.97 -17.89 -35.77
N ILE A 565 38.38 -17.01 -34.91
CA ILE A 565 37.07 -17.19 -34.27
C ILE A 565 35.99 -17.54 -35.30
N VAL A 566 35.90 -16.85 -36.42
CA VAL A 566 34.95 -17.11 -37.51
C VAL A 566 35.01 -18.56 -38.02
N LYS A 567 36.24 -19.18 -38.07
CA LYS A 567 36.38 -20.57 -38.44
C LYS A 567 35.95 -21.55 -37.34
N ILE A 568 36.14 -21.16 -36.08
CA ILE A 568 35.65 -21.95 -34.94
C ILE A 568 34.12 -21.94 -34.95
N GLU A 569 33.48 -20.78 -35.12
CA GLU A 569 32.03 -20.65 -35.22
C GLU A 569 31.44 -21.53 -36.37
N LYS A 570 32.08 -21.52 -37.54
CA LYS A 570 31.68 -22.42 -38.64
C LYS A 570 31.78 -23.92 -38.28
N GLN A 571 32.79 -24.31 -37.50
CA GLN A 571 32.91 -25.69 -37.01
C GLN A 571 31.80 -26.01 -35.98
N LEU A 572 31.41 -25.03 -35.14
CA LEU A 572 30.32 -25.19 -34.18
C LEU A 572 28.97 -25.42 -34.89
N VAL A 573 28.66 -24.59 -35.91
CA VAL A 573 27.47 -24.74 -36.75
C VAL A 573 27.45 -26.09 -37.47
N ALA A 574 28.58 -26.48 -38.10
CA ALA A 574 28.71 -27.75 -38.78
C ALA A 574 28.45 -28.95 -37.85
N ASN A 575 28.79 -28.83 -36.56
CA ASN A 575 28.53 -29.82 -35.55
C ASN A 575 27.15 -29.70 -34.89
N LYS A 576 26.23 -28.89 -35.44
CA LYS A 576 24.87 -28.68 -34.93
C LYS A 576 24.88 -28.24 -33.44
N ILE A 577 25.74 -27.30 -33.10
CA ILE A 577 25.71 -26.61 -31.79
C ILE A 577 24.90 -25.34 -31.96
N GLU A 578 23.95 -25.13 -31.10
CA GLU A 578 23.04 -24.00 -31.19
C GLU A 578 23.65 -22.72 -30.63
N MET A 579 23.35 -21.56 -31.25
CA MET A 579 23.62 -20.24 -30.68
C MET A 579 22.67 -19.98 -29.53
N LEU A 580 23.15 -19.32 -28.50
CA LEU A 580 22.31 -18.75 -27.44
C LEU A 580 22.44 -17.21 -27.51
N ASN A 581 21.33 -16.51 -27.58
CA ASN A 581 21.28 -15.06 -27.78
C ASN A 581 22.11 -14.60 -29.00
N ASP A 582 21.94 -15.29 -30.14
CA ASP A 582 22.64 -15.04 -31.42
C ASP A 582 24.16 -15.05 -31.32
N SER A 583 24.71 -15.78 -30.34
CA SER A 583 26.17 -15.84 -30.11
C SER A 583 26.62 -17.20 -29.58
N PHE A 584 27.87 -17.58 -29.92
CA PHE A 584 28.59 -18.68 -29.31
C PHE A 584 29.48 -18.27 -28.12
N SER A 585 29.38 -17.03 -27.65
CA SER A 585 30.23 -16.50 -26.57
C SER A 585 30.20 -17.36 -25.30
N TYR A 586 29.08 -18.03 -25.01
CA TYR A 586 28.93 -18.93 -23.86
C TYR A 586 29.82 -20.19 -23.93
N LEU A 587 30.30 -20.57 -25.14
CA LEU A 587 31.28 -21.65 -25.37
C LEU A 587 32.70 -21.10 -25.46
N LEU A 588 32.88 -20.02 -26.21
CA LEU A 588 34.19 -19.44 -26.48
C LEU A 588 34.84 -18.82 -25.25
N ASN A 589 34.05 -18.43 -24.24
CA ASN A 589 34.53 -17.90 -22.97
C ASN A 589 34.76 -18.98 -21.88
N ILE A 590 34.72 -20.27 -22.25
CA ILE A 590 34.99 -21.34 -21.29
C ILE A 590 36.48 -21.36 -20.97
N PRO A 591 36.89 -21.27 -19.69
CA PRO A 591 38.29 -21.37 -19.30
C PRO A 591 38.92 -22.71 -19.69
N ILE A 592 40.18 -22.70 -20.13
CA ILE A 592 40.88 -23.90 -20.64
C ILE A 592 40.88 -25.05 -19.64
N TYR A 593 41.00 -24.77 -18.32
CA TYR A 593 40.99 -25.83 -17.30
C TYR A 593 39.65 -26.58 -17.21
N LYS A 594 38.56 -25.98 -17.72
CA LYS A 594 37.25 -26.66 -17.81
C LYS A 594 37.08 -27.55 -19.03
N LEU A 595 38.05 -27.56 -19.94
CA LEU A 595 38.08 -28.46 -21.10
C LEU A 595 38.68 -29.83 -20.73
N SER A 596 38.29 -30.37 -19.58
CA SER A 596 38.83 -31.61 -19.03
C SER A 596 37.78 -32.71 -18.99
N LYS A 597 38.24 -33.98 -18.89
CA LYS A 597 37.36 -35.13 -18.76
C LYS A 597 36.55 -35.09 -17.47
N ASP A 598 37.14 -34.61 -16.38
CA ASP A 598 36.48 -34.48 -15.07
C ASP A 598 35.34 -33.47 -15.12
N GLU A 599 35.51 -32.36 -15.83
CA GLU A 599 34.45 -31.39 -16.04
C GLU A 599 33.32 -31.95 -16.91
N LEU A 600 33.67 -32.71 -17.95
CA LEU A 600 32.67 -33.37 -18.79
C LEU A 600 31.79 -34.32 -17.96
N ASP A 601 32.37 -35.07 -17.01
CA ASP A 601 31.62 -35.99 -16.17
C ASP A 601 30.73 -35.26 -15.15
N LYS A 602 31.16 -34.10 -14.60
CA LYS A 602 30.31 -33.20 -13.80
C LYS A 602 29.13 -32.67 -14.62
N LEU A 603 29.38 -32.18 -15.84
CA LEU A 603 28.33 -31.69 -16.73
C LEU A 603 27.31 -32.78 -17.10
N LYS A 604 27.75 -34.04 -17.27
CA LYS A 604 26.83 -35.18 -17.51
C LYS A 604 25.94 -35.43 -16.29
N ALA A 605 26.52 -35.40 -15.08
CA ALA A 605 25.75 -35.57 -13.85
C ALA A 605 24.70 -34.47 -13.69
N GLU A 606 25.10 -33.20 -13.92
CA GLU A 606 24.19 -32.04 -13.87
C GLU A 606 23.09 -32.14 -14.94
N TYR A 607 23.45 -32.54 -16.16
CA TYR A 607 22.48 -32.73 -17.25
C TYR A 607 21.46 -33.84 -16.93
N THR A 608 21.89 -34.92 -16.27
CA THR A 608 20.99 -36.00 -15.81
C THR A 608 20.05 -35.49 -14.73
N SER A 609 20.55 -34.77 -13.74
CA SER A 609 19.73 -34.16 -12.68
C SER A 609 18.67 -33.21 -13.25
N ILE A 610 19.03 -32.38 -14.25
CA ILE A 610 18.06 -31.48 -14.92
C ILE A 610 16.99 -32.30 -15.66
N LYS A 611 17.34 -33.43 -16.28
CA LYS A 611 16.33 -34.28 -16.91
C LYS A 611 15.35 -34.89 -15.92
N GLU A 612 15.83 -35.28 -14.75
CA GLU A 612 14.99 -35.80 -13.65
C GLU A 612 14.06 -34.73 -13.14
N GLN A 613 14.57 -33.52 -12.88
CA GLN A 613 13.76 -32.36 -12.46
C GLN A 613 12.71 -31.99 -13.52
N LEU A 614 13.05 -32.00 -14.81
CA LEU A 614 12.10 -31.75 -15.89
C LEU A 614 11.01 -32.84 -15.95
N GLN A 615 11.37 -34.08 -15.74
CA GLN A 615 10.40 -35.19 -15.71
C GLN A 615 9.44 -35.01 -14.51
N GLU A 616 9.95 -34.71 -13.35
CA GLU A 616 9.16 -34.43 -12.14
C GLU A 616 8.19 -33.27 -12.38
N LEU A 617 8.68 -32.10 -12.83
CA LEU A 617 7.84 -30.96 -13.12
C LEU A 617 6.79 -31.21 -14.21
N ASN A 618 7.09 -32.02 -15.22
CA ASN A 618 6.12 -32.35 -16.27
C ASN A 618 5.02 -33.33 -15.80
N THR A 619 5.27 -34.09 -14.74
CA THR A 619 4.30 -35.04 -14.15
C THR A 619 3.57 -34.45 -12.96
N THR A 620 4.09 -33.40 -12.33
CA THR A 620 3.49 -32.72 -11.18
C THR A 620 2.38 -31.76 -11.65
N THR A 621 1.26 -31.75 -10.94
CA THR A 621 0.16 -30.80 -11.15
C THR A 621 0.24 -29.70 -10.09
N PRO A 622 -0.39 -28.52 -10.31
CA PRO A 622 -0.49 -27.44 -9.31
C PRO A 622 -1.21 -27.84 -8.02
N HIS A 623 -2.03 -28.91 -8.06
CA HIS A 623 -2.78 -29.46 -6.92
C HIS A 623 -1.95 -30.36 -6.02
#